data_0bf35fc6bd9e391c1b0d0b4eb08fcd4c
#
_entry.id   0bf35fc6bd9e391c1b0d0b4eb08fcd4c
#
_cell.length_a   1.000
_cell.length_b   1.000
_cell.length_c   1.000
_cell.angle_alpha   90.00
_cell.angle_beta   90.00
_cell.angle_gamma   90.00
#
_symmetry.space_group_name_H-M   'P 1'
#
loop_
_entity.id
_entity.type
_entity.pdbx_description
1 polymer ?
#
loop_
_entity_poly.entity_id
_entity_poly.type
_entity_poly.pdbx_seq_one_letter_code
_entity_poly.pdbx_strand_id
1 'polypeptide(L)'
;MAFNTLNRGPAIRTIAMPADTNPSGDIFGGWLMAQMDLAAGNTATRVARGRCATIAVDEIHFLQPVYVGDEVTLYADLESVGRTSMRIKVEAWRRARDADETEKVTEALFTFVALDQTGRPRPVPSR
;
A
#
# COMPACT_ATOMS: atom_id res chain seq x y z
N MET A 1 -18.66 3.99 1.65
CA MET A 1 -18.49 5.05 0.64
C MET A 1 -17.85 4.45 -0.60
N ALA A 2 -18.49 4.70 -1.70
CA ALA A 2 -17.92 4.22 -2.96
C ALA A 2 -16.68 5.04 -3.30
N PHE A 3 -15.68 4.37 -3.81
CA PHE A 3 -14.49 5.00 -4.29
C PHE A 3 -14.73 5.68 -5.60
N ASN A 4 -14.34 6.91 -5.71
CA ASN A 4 -14.33 7.58 -7.00
C ASN A 4 -13.02 7.25 -7.72
N THR A 5 -13.02 6.18 -8.50
CA THR A 5 -11.84 5.73 -9.22
C THR A 5 -11.39 6.73 -10.27
N LEU A 6 -12.25 7.64 -10.72
CA LEU A 6 -11.88 8.66 -11.69
C LEU A 6 -10.92 9.68 -11.09
N ASN A 7 -11.02 9.92 -9.78
CA ASN A 7 -10.13 10.83 -9.07
C ASN A 7 -9.04 10.10 -8.30
N ARG A 8 -8.97 8.80 -8.49
CA ARG A 8 -8.02 7.96 -7.78
C ARG A 8 -6.63 8.13 -8.37
N GLY A 9 -5.76 8.76 -7.60
CA GLY A 9 -4.36 8.83 -7.95
C GLY A 9 -3.59 7.73 -7.28
N PRO A 10 -2.44 7.32 -7.84
CA PRO A 10 -1.58 6.36 -7.17
C PRO A 10 -0.95 6.98 -5.92
N ALA A 11 -0.80 6.17 -4.87
CA ALA A 11 -0.05 6.59 -3.69
C ALA A 11 1.45 6.54 -3.99
N ILE A 12 1.88 5.55 -4.77
CA ILE A 12 3.29 5.38 -5.17
C ILE A 12 3.32 4.85 -6.60
N ARG A 13 4.28 5.34 -7.36
CA ARG A 13 4.64 4.76 -8.66
C ARG A 13 6.16 4.68 -8.71
N THR A 14 6.69 3.48 -8.93
CA THR A 14 8.12 3.24 -8.87
C THR A 14 8.51 2.18 -9.91
N ILE A 15 9.80 2.06 -10.14
CA ILE A 15 10.35 1.06 -11.06
C ILE A 15 11.07 0.01 -10.23
N ALA A 16 10.76 -1.26 -10.47
CA ALA A 16 11.46 -2.37 -9.82
C ALA A 16 12.87 -2.48 -10.39
N MET A 17 13.87 -2.43 -9.54
CA MET A 17 15.27 -2.35 -9.94
C MET A 17 16.02 -3.65 -9.60
N PRO A 18 17.19 -3.89 -10.21
CA PRO A 18 17.98 -5.07 -9.90
C PRO A 18 18.28 -5.24 -8.40
N ALA A 19 18.46 -4.13 -7.68
CA ALA A 19 18.71 -4.16 -6.23
C ALA A 19 17.53 -4.72 -5.43
N ASP A 20 16.35 -4.82 -6.05
CA ASP A 20 15.12 -5.28 -5.38
C ASP A 20 14.86 -6.76 -5.62
N THR A 21 15.83 -7.48 -6.17
CA THR A 21 15.67 -8.90 -6.48
C THR A 21 16.11 -9.80 -5.33
N ASN A 22 15.53 -10.99 -5.31
CA ASN A 22 15.96 -12.06 -4.42
C ASN A 22 17.14 -12.82 -5.07
N PRO A 23 17.71 -13.84 -4.37
CA PRO A 23 18.81 -14.60 -4.95
C PRO A 23 18.50 -15.32 -6.26
N SER A 24 17.22 -15.54 -6.55
CA SER A 24 16.79 -16.16 -7.81
C SER A 24 16.62 -15.16 -8.96
N GLY A 25 16.83 -13.87 -8.71
CA GLY A 25 16.71 -12.83 -9.74
C GLY A 25 15.31 -12.27 -9.93
N ASP A 26 14.36 -12.67 -9.10
CA ASP A 26 12.98 -12.15 -9.15
C ASP A 26 12.81 -11.04 -8.11
N ILE A 27 11.89 -10.11 -8.37
CA ILE A 27 11.51 -9.12 -7.37
C ILE A 27 10.83 -9.87 -6.22
N PHE A 28 11.35 -9.72 -5.00
CA PHE A 28 10.82 -10.51 -3.89
C PHE A 28 9.59 -9.87 -3.26
N GLY A 29 8.74 -10.73 -2.69
CA GLY A 29 7.47 -10.29 -2.11
C GLY A 29 7.63 -9.27 -0.99
N GLY A 30 8.70 -9.36 -0.21
CA GLY A 30 8.97 -8.42 0.86
C GLY A 30 9.20 -7.00 0.37
N TRP A 31 9.84 -6.82 -0.80
CA TRP A 31 10.00 -5.50 -1.40
C TRP A 31 8.62 -4.92 -1.75
N LEU A 32 7.76 -5.75 -2.34
CA LEU A 32 6.42 -5.31 -2.72
C LEU A 32 5.59 -4.97 -1.49
N MET A 33 5.66 -5.78 -0.45
CA MET A 33 4.98 -5.49 0.82
C MET A 33 5.47 -4.19 1.45
N ALA A 34 6.77 -3.91 1.38
CA ALA A 34 7.32 -2.66 1.88
C ALA A 34 6.74 -1.45 1.14
N GLN A 35 6.62 -1.55 -0.18
CA GLN A 35 6.00 -0.49 -0.97
C GLN A 35 4.53 -0.32 -0.61
N MET A 36 3.83 -1.43 -0.39
CA MET A 36 2.42 -1.41 -0.02
C MET A 36 2.23 -0.76 1.36
N ASP A 37 3.12 -1.06 2.30
CA ASP A 37 3.08 -0.47 3.64
C ASP A 37 3.31 1.04 3.58
N LEU A 38 4.25 1.49 2.77
CA LEU A 38 4.50 2.92 2.56
C LEU A 38 3.27 3.60 1.94
N ALA A 39 2.65 2.97 0.95
CA ALA A 39 1.46 3.51 0.30
C ALA A 39 0.30 3.61 1.31
N ALA A 40 0.06 2.55 2.08
CA ALA A 40 -0.99 2.54 3.09
C ALA A 40 -0.72 3.57 4.18
N GLY A 41 0.54 3.67 4.63
CA GLY A 41 0.94 4.62 5.66
C GLY A 41 0.74 6.07 5.23
N ASN A 42 0.97 6.37 3.96
CA ASN A 42 0.72 7.70 3.43
C ASN A 42 -0.76 8.09 3.56
N THR A 43 -1.66 7.18 3.24
CA THR A 43 -3.10 7.40 3.41
C THR A 43 -3.48 7.47 4.88
N ALA A 44 -2.97 6.55 5.69
CA ALA A 44 -3.29 6.49 7.12
C ALA A 44 -2.86 7.77 7.84
N THR A 45 -1.68 8.29 7.54
CA THR A 45 -1.16 9.52 8.15
C THR A 45 -2.05 10.71 7.82
N ARG A 46 -2.55 10.79 6.60
CA ARG A 46 -3.48 11.86 6.23
C ARG A 46 -4.81 11.75 6.99
N VAL A 47 -5.35 10.54 7.09
CA VAL A 47 -6.61 10.31 7.81
C VAL A 47 -6.43 10.57 9.31
N ALA A 48 -5.34 10.09 9.89
CA ALA A 48 -5.04 10.26 11.31
C ALA A 48 -4.59 11.67 11.66
N ARG A 49 -4.18 12.47 10.67
CA ARG A 49 -3.60 13.80 10.83
C ARG A 49 -2.42 13.76 11.79
N GLY A 50 -1.55 12.78 11.58
CA GLY A 50 -0.37 12.61 12.39
C GLY A 50 0.11 11.18 12.42
N ARG A 51 0.91 10.89 13.41
CA ARG A 51 1.62 9.63 13.54
C ARG A 51 0.66 8.44 13.64
N CYS A 52 1.02 7.38 12.94
CA CYS A 52 0.30 6.10 13.01
C CYS A 52 1.29 4.96 12.81
N ALA A 53 0.86 3.74 13.10
CA ALA A 53 1.69 2.56 12.92
C ALA A 53 0.86 1.43 12.31
N THR A 54 1.52 0.62 11.50
CA THR A 54 0.94 -0.62 10.96
C THR A 54 0.85 -1.64 12.09
N ILE A 55 -0.33 -2.21 12.30
CA ILE A 55 -0.52 -3.24 13.32
C ILE A 55 -0.90 -4.60 12.74
N ALA A 56 -1.39 -4.64 11.51
CA ALA A 56 -1.76 -5.91 10.89
C ALA A 56 -1.80 -5.77 9.37
N VAL A 57 -1.49 -6.86 8.70
CA VAL A 57 -1.69 -7.01 7.25
C VAL A 57 -2.46 -8.30 7.06
N ASP A 58 -3.65 -8.20 6.49
CA ASP A 58 -4.53 -9.34 6.29
C ASP A 58 -4.83 -9.53 4.81
N GLU A 59 -5.26 -10.74 4.48
CA GLU A 59 -5.79 -11.04 3.15
C GLU A 59 -4.83 -10.64 2.04
N ILE A 60 -3.52 -10.91 2.24
CA ILE A 60 -2.53 -10.60 1.23
C ILE A 60 -2.48 -11.74 0.20
N HIS A 61 -2.59 -11.37 -1.09
CA HIS A 61 -2.58 -12.33 -2.18
C HIS A 61 -1.58 -11.85 -3.24
N PHE A 62 -0.64 -12.72 -3.58
CA PHE A 62 0.31 -12.48 -4.67
C PHE A 62 -0.24 -13.16 -5.92
N LEU A 63 -0.72 -12.37 -6.86
CA LEU A 63 -1.45 -12.86 -8.03
C LEU A 63 -0.55 -13.06 -9.24
N GLN A 64 0.45 -12.21 -9.39
CA GLN A 64 1.37 -12.21 -10.53
C GLN A 64 2.75 -11.80 -10.07
N PRO A 65 3.82 -12.28 -10.74
CA PRO A 65 5.17 -11.84 -10.41
C PRO A 65 5.45 -10.43 -10.92
N VAL A 66 6.43 -9.77 -10.29
CA VAL A 66 6.97 -8.49 -10.73
C VAL A 66 8.40 -8.73 -11.20
N TYR A 67 8.76 -8.14 -12.32
CA TYR A 67 10.09 -8.31 -12.92
C TYR A 67 10.88 -7.01 -12.88
N VAL A 68 12.21 -7.13 -12.96
CA VAL A 68 13.08 -5.96 -13.05
C VAL A 68 12.67 -5.12 -14.26
N GLY A 69 12.53 -3.82 -14.03
CA GLY A 69 12.12 -2.87 -15.06
C GLY A 69 10.63 -2.60 -15.10
N ASP A 70 9.82 -3.40 -14.41
CA ASP A 70 8.38 -3.15 -14.36
C ASP A 70 8.09 -1.84 -13.63
N GLU A 71 7.13 -1.08 -14.16
CA GLU A 71 6.55 0.04 -13.42
C GLU A 71 5.50 -0.52 -12.47
N VAL A 72 5.68 -0.25 -11.19
CA VAL A 72 4.76 -0.71 -10.15
C VAL A 72 4.01 0.49 -9.61
N THR A 73 2.69 0.41 -9.68
CA THR A 73 1.79 1.48 -9.23
C THR A 73 0.95 0.95 -8.08
N LEU A 74 0.92 1.68 -6.98
CA LEU A 74 0.20 1.26 -5.79
C LEU A 74 -0.90 2.26 -5.47
N TYR A 75 -2.08 1.71 -5.19
CA TYR A 75 -3.24 2.48 -4.76
C TYR A 75 -3.59 2.09 -3.34
N ALA A 76 -3.87 3.08 -2.52
CA ALA A 76 -4.21 2.87 -1.12
C ALA A 76 -5.52 3.60 -0.83
N ASP A 77 -6.51 2.83 -0.40
CA ASP A 77 -7.88 3.32 -0.30
C ASP A 77 -8.40 3.07 1.11
N LEU A 78 -8.83 4.14 1.78
CA LEU A 78 -9.43 4.02 3.10
C LEU A 78 -10.73 3.23 3.00
N GLU A 79 -10.81 2.12 3.72
CA GLU A 79 -11.97 1.24 3.69
C GLU A 79 -12.88 1.48 4.89
N SER A 80 -12.31 1.64 6.08
CA SER A 80 -13.08 1.90 7.28
C SER A 80 -12.24 2.57 8.35
N VAL A 81 -12.91 3.23 9.27
CA VAL A 81 -12.28 3.90 10.41
C VAL A 81 -12.97 3.42 11.68
N GLY A 82 -12.18 2.89 12.62
CA GLY A 82 -12.64 2.58 13.96
C GLY A 82 -12.33 3.75 14.90
N ARG A 83 -12.39 3.51 16.19
CA ARG A 83 -12.11 4.56 17.17
C ARG A 83 -10.65 5.04 17.08
N THR A 84 -9.70 4.11 17.07
CA THR A 84 -8.26 4.42 17.01
C THR A 84 -7.59 3.84 15.78
N SER A 85 -8.30 3.10 14.97
CA SER A 85 -7.74 2.35 13.85
C SER A 85 -8.32 2.75 12.50
N MET A 86 -7.59 2.41 11.47
CA MET A 86 -7.96 2.65 10.08
C MET A 86 -7.64 1.41 9.28
N ARG A 87 -8.57 0.99 8.42
CA ARG A 87 -8.32 -0.14 7.51
C ARG A 87 -8.17 0.41 6.11
N ILE A 88 -7.06 0.04 5.47
CA ILE A 88 -6.66 0.58 4.18
C ILE A 88 -6.45 -0.57 3.22
N LYS A 89 -7.20 -0.58 2.13
CA LYS A 89 -7.01 -1.56 1.08
C LYS A 89 -5.92 -1.07 0.15
N VAL A 90 -4.94 -1.93 -0.12
CA VAL A 90 -3.84 -1.61 -1.01
C VAL A 90 -3.84 -2.56 -2.19
N GLU A 91 -3.71 -2.01 -3.37
CA GLU A 91 -3.52 -2.77 -4.61
C GLU A 91 -2.23 -2.35 -5.26
N ALA A 92 -1.47 -3.33 -5.73
CA ALA A 92 -0.27 -3.10 -6.51
C ALA A 92 -0.50 -3.61 -7.93
N TRP A 93 -0.16 -2.79 -8.90
CA TRP A 93 -0.31 -3.07 -10.33
C TRP A 93 1.04 -2.94 -11.01
N ARG A 94 1.28 -3.77 -12.01
CA ARG A 94 2.51 -3.69 -12.80
C ARG A 94 2.21 -3.40 -14.26
N ARG A 95 3.15 -2.77 -14.92
CA ARG A 95 3.21 -2.59 -16.35
C ARG A 95 4.63 -2.94 -16.79
N ALA A 96 4.77 -3.90 -17.71
CA ALA A 96 6.07 -4.20 -18.28
C ALA A 96 6.62 -2.93 -18.95
N ARG A 97 7.96 -2.75 -18.92
CA ARG A 97 8.55 -1.47 -19.29
C ARG A 97 8.27 -1.05 -20.73
N ASP A 98 7.99 -2.01 -21.61
CA ASP A 98 7.72 -1.75 -23.03
C ASP A 98 6.28 -2.07 -23.43
N ALA A 99 5.36 -2.14 -22.49
CA ALA A 99 3.96 -2.47 -22.73
C ALA A 99 3.03 -1.38 -22.21
N ASP A 100 1.80 -1.38 -22.68
CA ASP A 100 0.78 -0.43 -22.25
C ASP A 100 -0.17 -1.04 -21.21
N GLU A 101 -0.30 -2.36 -21.21
CA GLU A 101 -1.25 -3.03 -20.33
C GLU A 101 -0.73 -3.15 -18.92
N THR A 102 -1.64 -3.01 -17.94
CA THR A 102 -1.33 -3.20 -16.52
C THR A 102 -2.01 -4.45 -16.01
N GLU A 103 -1.37 -5.07 -15.01
CA GLU A 103 -1.92 -6.25 -14.34
C GLU A 103 -1.87 -6.04 -12.84
N LYS A 104 -2.93 -6.44 -12.14
CA LYS A 104 -2.90 -6.45 -10.68
C LYS A 104 -1.99 -7.58 -10.21
N VAL A 105 -1.00 -7.26 -9.39
CA VAL A 105 -0.03 -8.25 -8.91
C VAL A 105 -0.25 -8.64 -7.47
N THR A 106 -0.82 -7.76 -6.66
CA THR A 106 -1.03 -8.02 -5.24
C THR A 106 -2.15 -7.15 -4.71
N GLU A 107 -2.84 -7.67 -3.71
CA GLU A 107 -3.76 -6.86 -2.92
C GLU A 107 -3.68 -7.30 -1.47
N ALA A 108 -3.97 -6.39 -0.56
CA ALA A 108 -3.95 -6.67 0.87
C ALA A 108 -4.77 -5.64 1.63
N LEU A 109 -5.12 -5.98 2.86
CA LEU A 109 -5.80 -5.08 3.76
C LEU A 109 -4.87 -4.76 4.92
N PHE A 110 -4.52 -3.48 5.06
CA PHE A 110 -3.63 -3.02 6.12
C PHE A 110 -4.47 -2.37 7.23
N THR A 111 -4.11 -2.63 8.47
CA THR A 111 -4.70 -1.95 9.62
C THR A 111 -3.63 -1.09 10.28
N PHE A 112 -3.95 0.19 10.44
CA PHE A 112 -3.10 1.15 11.12
C PHE A 112 -3.79 1.63 12.39
N VAL A 113 -3.01 2.05 13.37
CA VAL A 113 -3.53 2.69 14.58
C VAL A 113 -2.93 4.09 14.68
N ALA A 114 -3.77 5.08 15.00
CA ALA A 114 -3.30 6.44 15.25
C ALA A 114 -2.61 6.49 16.60
N LEU A 115 -1.45 7.18 16.65
CA LEU A 115 -0.62 7.24 17.84
C LEU A 115 -0.47 8.68 18.33
N ASP A 116 -0.42 8.84 19.65
CA ASP A 116 -0.09 10.12 20.26
C ASP A 116 1.44 10.31 20.34
N GLN A 117 1.87 11.40 20.94
CA GLN A 117 3.30 11.73 21.04
C GLN A 117 4.09 10.72 21.88
N THR A 118 3.40 9.99 22.77
CA THR A 118 4.04 8.97 23.60
C THR A 118 4.03 7.59 22.96
N GLY A 119 3.43 7.46 21.76
CA GLY A 119 3.35 6.20 21.06
C GLY A 119 2.15 5.36 21.46
N ARG A 120 1.17 5.93 22.14
CA ARG A 120 -0.05 5.23 22.54
C ARG A 120 -1.18 5.49 21.56
N PRO A 121 -2.11 4.53 21.41
CA PRO A 121 -3.27 4.75 20.56
C PRO A 121 -4.06 5.99 20.97
N ARG A 122 -4.53 6.73 19.98
CA ARG A 122 -5.41 7.87 20.17
C ARG A 122 -6.57 7.81 19.18
N PRO A 123 -7.66 8.50 19.46
CA PRO A 123 -8.79 8.51 18.53
C PRO A 123 -8.40 9.10 17.17
N VAL A 124 -8.94 8.50 16.11
CA VAL A 124 -8.83 9.07 14.76
C VAL A 124 -9.76 10.29 14.71
N PRO A 125 -9.28 11.43 14.17
CA PRO A 125 -10.12 12.63 14.09
C PRO A 125 -11.38 12.39 13.26
N SER A 126 -12.43 13.09 13.63
CA SER A 126 -13.67 13.11 12.83
C SER A 126 -13.40 13.78 11.49
N ARG A 127 -14.11 13.32 10.47
CA ARG A 127 -13.92 13.79 9.11
C ARG A 127 -15.14 14.55 8.63
#